data_c518104921394015002d4fc614137ad7
#
_entry.id   c518104921394015002d4fc614137ad7
#
_cell.length_a   1.000
_cell.length_b   1.000
_cell.length_c   1.000
_cell.angle_alpha   90.00
_cell.angle_beta   90.00
_cell.angle_gamma   90.00
#
_symmetry.space_group_name_H-M   'P 1'
#
loop_
_entity.id
_entity.type
_entity.pdbx_description
1 polymer ?
#
loop_
_entity_poly.entity_id
_entity_poly.type
_entity_poly.pdbx_seq_one_letter_code
_entity_poly.pdbx_strand_id
1 'polypeptide(L)'
;MTDEAFIAQNRDADVRALALGKVPDGIDLHFCLAQITGWQTARKKLPSWAQTDGIIYPVRLSMEQCSSEQTALYKQHLVERLLPEGRKSMADLTGGFGIDFSFLAKLFEEADYVERDEKLCEIACHNLPLLGLPEAKVHNMTCEDFVDGMGHFCFVYLDPSRRDANGRKVVALSDCSPDIEALQDKLLDHAPVVMVKLSPMLDIQDSLRRLRHVSEVHVVSVCGECKEVLLVLCREKNSIKYYCINITTEVHTYCADNRDMEPTIAPLPERFLYEPNASIMKAGVQNALCQDYGVRKLHPFSHLFTFAHFIEDFPGRAFTIEDSYNFSKNEIKRLQEDVSQCNLTVRNFPSTVAELRKRLKLREGGDCYLFATTLCDGSHVLLRCKQALSKQSEKSEKSEKSE
;
A
#
# COMPACT_ATOMS: atom_id res chain seq x y z
N MET A 1 -5.84 18.66 -37.57
CA MET A 1 -5.80 17.52 -36.62
C MET A 1 -6.37 18.02 -35.31
N THR A 2 -7.24 17.28 -34.64
CA THR A 2 -7.75 17.65 -33.29
C THR A 2 -6.77 17.19 -32.21
N ASP A 3 -6.85 17.76 -31.01
CA ASP A 3 -6.04 17.34 -29.84
C ASP A 3 -6.26 15.87 -29.53
N GLU A 4 -7.49 15.37 -29.60
CA GLU A 4 -7.82 13.95 -29.39
C GLU A 4 -7.13 13.03 -30.41
N ALA A 5 -7.12 13.41 -31.69
CA ALA A 5 -6.41 12.64 -32.72
C ALA A 5 -4.90 12.66 -32.50
N PHE A 6 -4.34 13.79 -32.06
CA PHE A 6 -2.93 13.90 -31.71
C PHE A 6 -2.58 13.03 -30.51
N ILE A 7 -3.37 13.05 -29.45
CA ILE A 7 -3.22 12.23 -28.26
C ILE A 7 -3.27 10.74 -28.65
N ALA A 8 -4.27 10.32 -29.41
CA ALA A 8 -4.46 8.92 -29.80
C ALA A 8 -3.27 8.39 -30.64
N GLN A 9 -2.73 9.19 -31.55
CA GLN A 9 -1.57 8.81 -32.38
C GLN A 9 -0.27 8.71 -31.58
N ASN A 10 -0.13 9.44 -30.47
CA ASN A 10 1.11 9.59 -29.73
C ASN A 10 1.06 8.95 -28.32
N ARG A 11 0.05 8.15 -28.01
CA ARG A 11 -0.11 7.53 -26.68
C ARG A 11 1.12 6.80 -26.16
N ASP A 12 1.87 6.14 -27.05
CA ASP A 12 3.07 5.36 -26.69
C ASP A 12 4.39 6.11 -26.94
N ALA A 13 4.35 7.33 -27.42
CA ALA A 13 5.54 8.11 -27.74
C ALA A 13 6.26 8.63 -26.47
N ASP A 14 7.56 8.89 -26.60
CA ASP A 14 8.31 9.60 -25.57
C ASP A 14 7.82 11.05 -25.47
N VAL A 15 7.21 11.40 -24.35
CA VAL A 15 6.63 12.73 -24.07
C VAL A 15 7.69 13.84 -24.18
N ARG A 16 8.96 13.55 -23.81
CA ARG A 16 10.06 14.55 -23.91
C ARG A 16 10.43 14.79 -25.36
N ALA A 17 10.46 13.75 -26.17
CA ALA A 17 10.72 13.89 -27.59
C ALA A 17 9.60 14.66 -28.30
N LEU A 18 8.32 14.39 -27.94
CA LEU A 18 7.16 15.13 -28.45
C LEU A 18 7.22 16.62 -28.10
N ALA A 19 7.61 16.96 -26.85
CA ALA A 19 7.72 18.35 -26.40
C ALA A 19 8.76 19.17 -27.17
N LEU A 20 9.76 18.50 -27.75
CA LEU A 20 10.84 19.14 -28.55
C LEU A 20 10.58 19.03 -30.05
N GLY A 21 9.56 18.29 -30.48
CA GLY A 21 9.23 18.03 -31.88
C GLY A 21 8.44 19.17 -32.55
N LYS A 22 8.22 19.03 -33.87
CA LYS A 22 7.31 19.91 -34.61
C LYS A 22 5.87 19.46 -34.34
N VAL A 23 5.03 20.40 -33.94
CA VAL A 23 3.59 20.17 -33.64
C VAL A 23 2.76 20.79 -34.77
N PRO A 24 1.70 20.11 -35.22
CA PRO A 24 0.76 20.70 -36.17
C PRO A 24 0.08 21.96 -35.61
N ASP A 25 -0.23 22.92 -36.50
CA ASP A 25 -0.94 24.13 -36.11
C ASP A 25 -2.31 23.80 -35.50
N GLY A 26 -2.69 24.53 -34.45
CA GLY A 26 -3.97 24.43 -33.76
C GLY A 26 -4.05 23.33 -32.69
N ILE A 27 -2.93 22.68 -32.33
CA ILE A 27 -2.85 21.71 -31.22
C ILE A 27 -2.44 22.42 -29.92
N ASP A 28 -3.21 22.19 -28.83
CA ASP A 28 -2.77 22.52 -27.47
C ASP A 28 -1.76 21.45 -27.01
N LEU A 29 -0.49 21.70 -27.32
CA LEU A 29 0.59 20.77 -26.98
C LEU A 29 0.66 20.50 -25.47
N HIS A 30 0.47 21.53 -24.62
CA HIS A 30 0.59 21.37 -23.17
C HIS A 30 -0.49 20.41 -22.65
N PHE A 31 -1.73 20.59 -23.09
CA PHE A 31 -2.84 19.70 -22.77
C PHE A 31 -2.56 18.28 -23.29
N CYS A 32 -2.19 18.14 -24.57
CA CYS A 32 -1.92 16.84 -25.17
C CYS A 32 -0.82 16.05 -24.43
N LEU A 33 0.30 16.71 -24.08
CA LEU A 33 1.39 16.05 -23.34
C LEU A 33 0.93 15.63 -21.93
N ALA A 34 0.11 16.43 -21.26
CA ALA A 34 -0.47 16.07 -19.97
C ALA A 34 -1.37 14.83 -20.08
N GLN A 35 -2.24 14.77 -21.10
CA GLN A 35 -3.12 13.62 -21.35
C GLN A 35 -2.33 12.34 -21.70
N ILE A 36 -1.32 12.45 -22.58
CA ILE A 36 -0.46 11.31 -22.94
C ILE A 36 0.28 10.79 -21.70
N THR A 37 0.86 11.68 -20.89
CA THR A 37 1.54 11.31 -19.63
C THR A 37 0.56 10.63 -18.66
N GLY A 38 -0.64 11.19 -18.52
CA GLY A 38 -1.72 10.65 -17.70
C GLY A 38 -2.09 9.24 -18.13
N TRP A 39 -2.34 9.04 -19.41
CA TRP A 39 -2.68 7.72 -19.97
C TRP A 39 -1.55 6.69 -19.79
N GLN A 40 -0.29 7.07 -20.05
CA GLN A 40 0.87 6.18 -19.85
C GLN A 40 1.02 5.75 -18.40
N THR A 41 0.70 6.64 -17.45
CA THR A 41 0.68 6.32 -16.03
C THR A 41 -0.50 5.41 -15.70
N ALA A 42 -1.70 5.74 -16.21
CA ALA A 42 -2.93 4.99 -15.99
C ALA A 42 -2.83 3.56 -16.53
N ARG A 43 -2.21 3.34 -17.69
CA ARG A 43 -2.02 1.99 -18.27
C ARG A 43 -1.39 1.00 -17.29
N LYS A 44 -0.54 1.46 -16.38
CA LYS A 44 0.13 0.62 -15.38
C LYS A 44 -0.61 0.62 -14.03
N LYS A 45 -1.18 1.76 -13.65
CA LYS A 45 -1.73 2.00 -12.31
C LYS A 45 -3.24 1.78 -12.24
N LEU A 46 -3.94 2.04 -13.35
CA LEU A 46 -5.39 2.07 -13.51
C LEU A 46 -5.80 1.46 -14.86
N PRO A 47 -5.54 0.17 -15.12
CA PRO A 47 -5.75 -0.45 -16.42
C PRO A 47 -7.17 -0.28 -16.97
N SER A 48 -8.22 -0.38 -16.13
CA SER A 48 -9.61 -0.21 -16.55
C SER A 48 -9.91 1.22 -17.03
N TRP A 49 -9.34 2.23 -16.37
CA TRP A 49 -9.47 3.63 -16.78
C TRP A 49 -8.73 3.89 -18.10
N ALA A 50 -7.56 3.32 -18.29
CA ALA A 50 -6.79 3.46 -19.53
C ALA A 50 -7.46 2.80 -20.74
N GLN A 51 -8.35 1.81 -20.52
CA GLN A 51 -9.17 1.16 -21.54
C GLN A 51 -10.47 1.92 -21.85
N THR A 52 -10.84 2.87 -21.02
CA THR A 52 -12.04 3.71 -21.23
C THR A 52 -11.66 4.90 -22.11
N ASP A 53 -12.29 5.02 -23.28
CA ASP A 53 -12.06 6.15 -24.18
C ASP A 53 -12.63 7.44 -23.62
N GLY A 54 -11.97 8.56 -23.91
CA GLY A 54 -12.44 9.89 -23.53
C GLY A 54 -12.10 10.33 -22.11
N ILE A 55 -11.41 9.53 -21.31
CA ILE A 55 -10.98 9.92 -19.95
C ILE A 55 -10.03 11.12 -20.01
N ILE A 56 -10.33 12.13 -19.20
CA ILE A 56 -9.47 13.29 -18.94
C ILE A 56 -8.64 13.04 -17.70
N TYR A 57 -7.32 13.13 -17.84
CA TYR A 57 -6.37 12.95 -16.75
C TYR A 57 -5.96 14.31 -16.14
N PRO A 58 -5.91 14.42 -14.80
CA PRO A 58 -5.48 15.63 -14.12
C PRO A 58 -3.95 15.84 -14.24
N VAL A 59 -3.47 16.93 -13.67
CA VAL A 59 -2.04 17.20 -13.59
C VAL A 59 -1.29 16.03 -12.92
N ARG A 60 -0.02 15.87 -13.30
CA ARG A 60 0.83 14.72 -12.89
C ARG A 60 0.83 14.42 -11.39
N LEU A 61 0.82 15.45 -10.53
CA LEU A 61 0.84 15.27 -9.08
C LEU A 61 -0.36 14.46 -8.57
N SER A 62 -1.56 14.78 -9.05
CA SER A 62 -2.78 14.04 -8.68
C SER A 62 -2.73 12.59 -9.15
N MET A 63 -2.14 12.32 -10.33
CA MET A 63 -1.92 10.96 -10.85
C MET A 63 -0.93 10.16 -10.01
N GLU A 64 0.11 10.78 -9.46
CA GLU A 64 1.10 10.11 -8.60
C GLU A 64 0.50 9.76 -7.23
N GLN A 65 -0.37 10.62 -6.68
CA GLN A 65 -0.93 10.50 -5.34
C GLN A 65 -2.20 9.65 -5.27
N CYS A 66 -2.94 9.47 -6.36
CA CYS A 66 -4.17 8.67 -6.35
C CYS A 66 -3.90 7.18 -6.06
N SER A 67 -4.93 6.47 -5.65
CA SER A 67 -4.92 5.01 -5.45
C SER A 67 -4.56 4.28 -6.75
N SER A 68 -4.02 3.06 -6.62
CA SER A 68 -3.96 2.12 -7.74
C SER A 68 -5.28 1.36 -7.87
N GLU A 69 -5.54 0.81 -9.04
CA GLU A 69 -6.72 -0.04 -9.27
C GLU A 69 -6.80 -1.22 -8.29
N GLN A 70 -5.65 -1.84 -8.01
CA GLN A 70 -5.57 -2.95 -7.05
C GLN A 70 -6.01 -2.53 -5.63
N THR A 71 -5.59 -1.35 -5.17
CA THR A 71 -5.99 -0.87 -3.84
C THR A 71 -7.44 -0.36 -3.83
N ALA A 72 -7.95 0.18 -4.94
CA ALA A 72 -9.35 0.57 -5.09
C ALA A 72 -10.28 -0.65 -5.09
N LEU A 73 -9.92 -1.72 -5.82
CA LEU A 73 -10.64 -3.00 -5.80
C LEU A 73 -10.63 -3.64 -4.40
N TYR A 74 -9.51 -3.56 -3.68
CA TYR A 74 -9.48 -4.04 -2.30
C TYR A 74 -10.49 -3.29 -1.43
N LYS A 75 -10.58 -1.95 -1.53
CA LYS A 75 -11.58 -1.14 -0.80
C LYS A 75 -13.01 -1.51 -1.19
N GLN A 76 -13.25 -1.77 -2.47
CA GLN A 76 -14.54 -2.24 -2.96
C GLN A 76 -14.97 -3.56 -2.27
N HIS A 77 -14.10 -4.60 -2.30
CA HIS A 77 -14.36 -5.87 -1.62
C HIS A 77 -14.52 -5.70 -0.10
N LEU A 78 -13.76 -4.78 0.50
CA LEU A 78 -13.91 -4.47 1.92
C LEU A 78 -15.30 -3.92 2.23
N VAL A 79 -15.81 -2.99 1.42
CA VAL A 79 -17.17 -2.44 1.59
C VAL A 79 -18.25 -3.50 1.36
N GLU A 80 -18.07 -4.41 0.39
CA GLU A 80 -18.99 -5.55 0.19
C GLU A 80 -19.08 -6.43 1.44
N ARG A 81 -17.96 -6.65 2.14
CA ARG A 81 -17.91 -7.40 3.39
C ARG A 81 -18.55 -6.65 4.56
N LEU A 82 -18.27 -5.34 4.68
CA LEU A 82 -18.79 -4.50 5.77
C LEU A 82 -20.29 -4.25 5.65
N LEU A 83 -20.79 -4.13 4.43
CA LEU A 83 -22.19 -3.86 4.09
C LEU A 83 -22.69 -4.90 3.08
N PRO A 84 -22.98 -6.13 3.50
CA PRO A 84 -23.43 -7.19 2.59
C PRO A 84 -24.78 -6.87 1.94
N GLU A 85 -25.63 -6.08 2.62
CA GLU A 85 -26.95 -5.68 2.16
C GLU A 85 -27.21 -4.18 2.42
N GLY A 86 -28.24 -3.61 1.79
CA GLY A 86 -28.76 -2.27 2.10
C GLY A 86 -27.84 -1.11 1.67
N ARG A 87 -27.07 -1.28 0.60
CA ARG A 87 -26.16 -0.25 0.04
C ARG A 87 -26.92 0.82 -0.76
N LYS A 88 -27.74 1.62 -0.07
CA LYS A 88 -28.55 2.67 -0.72
C LYS A 88 -27.72 3.87 -1.11
N SER A 89 -26.92 4.42 -0.20
CA SER A 89 -26.22 5.68 -0.46
C SER A 89 -24.81 5.69 0.16
N MET A 90 -23.87 6.33 -0.55
CA MET A 90 -22.55 6.64 -0.06
C MET A 90 -22.15 8.08 -0.32
N ALA A 91 -21.22 8.61 0.47
CA ALA A 91 -20.53 9.85 0.18
C ALA A 91 -19.01 9.65 0.26
N ASP A 92 -18.28 10.15 -0.75
CA ASP A 92 -16.83 10.36 -0.67
C ASP A 92 -16.60 11.86 -0.43
N LEU A 93 -16.10 12.19 0.76
CA LEU A 93 -15.93 13.58 1.22
C LEU A 93 -14.59 14.22 0.79
N THR A 94 -13.79 13.49 0.02
CA THR A 94 -12.45 13.89 -0.45
C THR A 94 -12.17 13.33 -1.85
N GLY A 95 -13.09 13.53 -2.77
CA GLY A 95 -13.17 12.83 -4.05
C GLY A 95 -11.88 12.81 -4.89
N GLY A 96 -11.09 13.90 -4.88
CA GLY A 96 -9.81 13.97 -5.57
C GLY A 96 -9.93 13.67 -7.07
N PHE A 97 -9.12 12.78 -7.62
CA PHE A 97 -9.27 12.36 -9.01
C PHE A 97 -10.43 11.37 -9.23
N GLY A 98 -11.08 10.90 -8.17
CA GLY A 98 -12.25 10.03 -8.25
C GLY A 98 -11.95 8.54 -8.41
N ILE A 99 -10.71 8.08 -8.20
CA ILE A 99 -10.37 6.67 -8.38
C ILE A 99 -11.12 5.80 -7.39
N ASP A 100 -10.92 6.02 -6.09
CA ASP A 100 -11.60 5.23 -5.05
C ASP A 100 -13.11 5.36 -5.17
N PHE A 101 -13.63 6.58 -5.41
CA PHE A 101 -15.03 6.84 -5.65
C PHE A 101 -15.59 5.98 -6.79
N SER A 102 -14.90 5.91 -7.95
CA SER A 102 -15.38 5.19 -9.12
C SER A 102 -15.56 3.68 -8.93
N PHE A 103 -14.82 3.08 -8.00
CA PHE A 103 -14.97 1.67 -7.62
C PHE A 103 -16.03 1.49 -6.54
N LEU A 104 -16.02 2.33 -5.51
CA LEU A 104 -16.93 2.25 -4.38
C LEU A 104 -18.37 2.56 -4.79
N ALA A 105 -18.59 3.63 -5.56
CA ALA A 105 -19.92 4.10 -5.97
C ALA A 105 -20.72 3.03 -6.73
N LYS A 106 -20.07 2.13 -7.45
CA LYS A 106 -20.72 1.02 -8.17
C LYS A 106 -21.45 0.03 -7.26
N LEU A 107 -21.19 0.06 -5.98
CA LEU A 107 -21.84 -0.79 -4.98
C LEU A 107 -23.15 -0.19 -4.45
N PHE A 108 -23.42 1.09 -4.71
CA PHE A 108 -24.51 1.85 -4.12
C PHE A 108 -25.52 2.34 -5.17
N GLU A 109 -26.76 2.55 -4.74
CA GLU A 109 -27.82 3.10 -5.58
C GLU A 109 -27.62 4.61 -5.82
N GLU A 110 -27.12 5.33 -4.79
CA GLU A 110 -26.82 6.76 -4.85
C GLU A 110 -25.40 7.00 -4.34
N ALA A 111 -24.68 7.91 -5.01
CA ALA A 111 -23.32 8.26 -4.62
C ALA A 111 -23.05 9.76 -4.77
N ASP A 112 -22.57 10.36 -3.69
CA ASP A 112 -22.19 11.76 -3.61
C ASP A 112 -20.67 11.88 -3.58
N TYR A 113 -20.11 12.63 -4.55
CA TYR A 113 -18.71 12.95 -4.67
C TYR A 113 -18.50 14.40 -4.23
N VAL A 114 -17.66 14.63 -3.22
CA VAL A 114 -17.38 15.95 -2.67
C VAL A 114 -15.91 16.30 -2.83
N GLU A 115 -15.63 17.42 -3.51
CA GLU A 115 -14.26 17.89 -3.74
C GLU A 115 -14.25 19.43 -3.77
N ARG A 116 -13.25 20.02 -3.13
CA ARG A 116 -13.10 21.49 -3.05
C ARG A 116 -12.43 22.10 -4.28
N ASP A 117 -11.62 21.33 -5.01
CA ASP A 117 -10.94 21.79 -6.23
C ASP A 117 -11.92 21.72 -7.41
N GLU A 118 -12.29 22.90 -7.93
CA GLU A 118 -13.23 23.05 -9.05
C GLU A 118 -12.79 22.26 -10.29
N LYS A 119 -11.49 22.25 -10.60
CA LYS A 119 -10.97 21.54 -11.78
C LYS A 119 -11.09 20.01 -11.63
N LEU A 120 -10.92 19.49 -10.44
CA LEU A 120 -11.14 18.07 -10.18
C LEU A 120 -12.63 17.72 -10.25
N CYS A 121 -13.54 18.62 -9.82
CA CYS A 121 -14.98 18.46 -10.00
C CYS A 121 -15.37 18.47 -11.48
N GLU A 122 -14.82 19.36 -12.31
CA GLU A 122 -15.05 19.38 -13.75
C GLU A 122 -14.60 18.08 -14.41
N ILE A 123 -13.41 17.57 -14.05
CA ILE A 123 -12.88 16.29 -14.52
C ILE A 123 -13.78 15.13 -14.07
N ALA A 124 -14.24 15.14 -12.83
CA ALA A 124 -15.16 14.12 -12.31
C ALA A 124 -16.49 14.13 -13.05
N CYS A 125 -17.11 15.30 -13.27
CA CYS A 125 -18.34 15.43 -14.06
C CYS A 125 -18.20 14.86 -15.48
N HIS A 126 -17.02 14.97 -16.09
CA HIS A 126 -16.74 14.40 -17.40
C HIS A 126 -16.48 12.88 -17.33
N ASN A 127 -15.65 12.42 -16.38
CA ASN A 127 -15.18 11.04 -16.36
C ASN A 127 -16.19 10.06 -15.76
N LEU A 128 -16.94 10.44 -14.71
CA LEU A 128 -17.83 9.53 -13.98
C LEU A 128 -18.89 8.88 -14.89
N PRO A 129 -19.57 9.61 -15.81
CA PRO A 129 -20.48 8.98 -16.77
C PRO A 129 -19.79 7.93 -17.66
N LEU A 130 -18.55 8.20 -18.13
CA LEU A 130 -17.78 7.28 -18.96
C LEU A 130 -17.38 6.01 -18.19
N LEU A 131 -17.26 6.11 -16.86
CA LEU A 131 -16.94 5.00 -15.96
C LEU A 131 -18.17 4.22 -15.47
N GLY A 132 -19.37 4.55 -16.03
CA GLY A 132 -20.63 3.90 -15.72
C GLY A 132 -21.34 4.45 -14.49
N LEU A 133 -21.09 5.70 -14.12
CA LEU A 133 -21.67 6.41 -12.96
C LEU A 133 -22.36 7.72 -13.39
N PRO A 134 -23.34 7.68 -14.32
CA PRO A 134 -23.98 8.90 -14.83
C PRO A 134 -24.84 9.63 -13.78
N GLU A 135 -25.30 8.91 -12.74
CA GLU A 135 -26.15 9.45 -11.68
C GLU A 135 -25.37 9.94 -10.44
N ALA A 136 -24.02 9.88 -10.48
CA ALA A 136 -23.20 10.39 -9.39
C ALA A 136 -23.37 11.90 -9.21
N LYS A 137 -23.60 12.33 -7.97
CA LYS A 137 -23.78 13.76 -7.64
C LYS A 137 -22.42 14.37 -7.29
N VAL A 138 -21.98 15.35 -8.05
CA VAL A 138 -20.71 16.07 -7.82
C VAL A 138 -20.98 17.38 -7.09
N HIS A 139 -20.34 17.55 -5.93
CA HIS A 139 -20.44 18.74 -5.07
C HIS A 139 -19.08 19.44 -5.00
N ASN A 140 -19.00 20.67 -5.54
CA ASN A 140 -17.82 21.50 -5.42
C ASN A 140 -17.86 22.31 -4.12
N MET A 141 -17.44 21.71 -3.02
CA MET A 141 -17.40 22.33 -1.69
C MET A 141 -16.39 21.62 -0.78
N THR A 142 -16.15 22.18 0.41
CA THR A 142 -15.30 21.50 1.41
C THR A 142 -16.05 20.34 2.06
N CYS A 143 -15.28 19.40 2.61
CA CYS A 143 -15.84 18.31 3.42
C CYS A 143 -16.65 18.85 4.60
N GLU A 144 -16.13 19.87 5.29
CA GLU A 144 -16.74 20.49 6.45
C GLU A 144 -18.12 21.10 6.11
N ASP A 145 -18.21 21.87 5.00
CA ASP A 145 -19.45 22.48 4.54
C ASP A 145 -20.49 21.41 4.15
N PHE A 146 -20.04 20.32 3.50
CA PHE A 146 -20.95 19.22 3.14
C PHE A 146 -21.49 18.52 4.38
N VAL A 147 -20.63 18.21 5.36
CA VAL A 147 -21.00 17.53 6.61
C VAL A 147 -21.98 18.37 7.44
N ASP A 148 -21.92 19.69 7.36
CA ASP A 148 -22.87 20.59 8.06
C ASP A 148 -24.31 20.46 7.56
N GLY A 149 -24.50 20.07 6.31
CA GLY A 149 -25.82 19.92 5.67
C GLY A 149 -26.16 18.50 5.21
N MET A 150 -25.28 17.51 5.47
CA MET A 150 -25.46 16.15 4.93
C MET A 150 -26.66 15.42 5.54
N GLY A 151 -27.31 14.59 4.71
CA GLY A 151 -28.32 13.61 5.13
C GLY A 151 -27.69 12.36 5.74
N HIS A 152 -28.50 11.29 5.85
CA HIS A 152 -28.00 9.99 6.27
C HIS A 152 -27.50 9.16 5.08
N PHE A 153 -26.33 8.55 5.23
CA PHE A 153 -25.70 7.64 4.28
C PHE A 153 -25.50 6.25 4.90
N CYS A 154 -25.40 5.24 4.08
CA CYS A 154 -25.02 3.90 4.54
C CYS A 154 -23.52 3.78 4.76
N PHE A 155 -22.73 4.58 4.02
CA PHE A 155 -21.29 4.54 4.03
C PHE A 155 -20.70 5.92 3.72
N VAL A 156 -19.64 6.28 4.44
CA VAL A 156 -18.84 7.48 4.17
C VAL A 156 -17.38 7.11 4.01
N TYR A 157 -16.76 7.66 2.97
CA TYR A 157 -15.32 7.50 2.69
C TYR A 157 -14.59 8.83 2.77
N LEU A 158 -13.35 8.80 3.27
CA LEU A 158 -12.45 9.95 3.33
C LEU A 158 -11.00 9.54 3.07
N ASP A 159 -10.28 10.35 2.27
CA ASP A 159 -8.83 10.29 2.07
C ASP A 159 -8.22 11.66 2.44
N PRO A 160 -8.07 11.99 3.73
CA PRO A 160 -7.63 13.31 4.14
C PRO A 160 -6.21 13.59 3.64
N SER A 161 -6.07 14.71 2.93
CA SER A 161 -4.78 15.18 2.46
C SER A 161 -3.96 15.80 3.59
N ARG A 162 -2.64 15.72 3.48
CA ARG A 162 -1.77 16.40 4.46
C ARG A 162 -1.92 17.92 4.34
N ARG A 163 -2.05 18.59 5.47
CA ARG A 163 -1.98 20.06 5.50
C ARG A 163 -0.51 20.44 5.40
N ASP A 164 -0.03 20.87 4.27
CA ASP A 164 1.24 21.56 4.21
C ASP A 164 1.23 22.66 3.16
N ALA A 165 1.19 23.92 3.65
CA ALA A 165 1.48 25.10 2.86
C ALA A 165 2.98 25.18 2.46
N ASN A 166 3.85 24.32 3.04
CA ASN A 166 5.31 24.39 2.89
C ASN A 166 5.98 23.12 2.34
N GLY A 167 5.21 22.10 1.90
CA GLY A 167 5.77 20.86 1.29
C GLY A 167 6.52 19.93 2.25
N ARG A 168 6.41 20.10 3.59
CA ARG A 168 7.07 19.22 4.56
C ARG A 168 6.27 17.93 4.77
N LYS A 169 6.97 16.79 4.86
CA LYS A 169 6.38 15.49 5.18
C LYS A 169 5.84 15.53 6.62
N VAL A 170 4.55 15.54 6.74
CA VAL A 170 3.86 15.52 8.03
C VAL A 170 3.55 14.08 8.42
N VAL A 171 3.63 13.79 9.73
CA VAL A 171 3.57 12.42 10.28
C VAL A 171 2.40 12.23 11.25
N ALA A 172 1.70 13.31 11.63
CA ALA A 172 0.59 13.27 12.59
C ALA A 172 -0.78 13.40 11.92
N LEU A 173 -1.80 12.73 12.50
CA LEU A 173 -3.19 12.82 12.05
C LEU A 173 -3.75 14.25 12.14
N SER A 174 -3.33 15.02 13.16
CA SER A 174 -3.71 16.44 13.35
C SER A 174 -3.35 17.35 12.18
N ASP A 175 -2.44 16.92 11.32
CA ASP A 175 -1.96 17.71 10.20
C ASP A 175 -2.66 17.36 8.89
N CYS A 176 -3.68 16.50 8.96
CA CYS A 176 -4.52 16.12 7.83
C CYS A 176 -5.71 17.10 7.67
N SER A 177 -6.19 17.24 6.44
CA SER A 177 -7.41 17.97 6.10
C SER A 177 -8.27 17.11 5.18
N PRO A 178 -9.55 16.87 5.52
CA PRO A 178 -10.28 17.36 6.71
C PRO A 178 -9.76 16.79 8.03
N ASP A 179 -10.12 17.46 9.15
CA ASP A 179 -9.77 17.03 10.52
C ASP A 179 -10.69 15.91 11.00
N ILE A 180 -10.24 14.67 10.81
CA ILE A 180 -11.04 13.48 11.16
C ILE A 180 -11.25 13.36 12.68
N GLU A 181 -10.29 13.80 13.49
CA GLU A 181 -10.43 13.78 14.96
C GLU A 181 -11.63 14.60 15.41
N ALA A 182 -11.82 15.78 14.82
CA ALA A 182 -12.96 16.65 15.10
C ALA A 182 -14.27 16.14 14.48
N LEU A 183 -14.21 15.52 13.32
CA LEU A 183 -15.39 15.13 12.54
C LEU A 183 -15.95 13.74 12.89
N GLN A 184 -15.18 12.85 13.52
CA GLN A 184 -15.53 11.43 13.68
C GLN A 184 -16.93 11.18 14.28
N ASP A 185 -17.32 11.93 15.32
CA ASP A 185 -18.63 11.74 15.96
C ASP A 185 -19.76 12.18 15.05
N LYS A 186 -19.59 13.34 14.40
CA LYS A 186 -20.57 13.89 13.46
C LYS A 186 -20.75 12.98 12.25
N LEU A 187 -19.68 12.44 11.67
CA LEU A 187 -19.74 11.49 10.58
C LEU A 187 -20.52 10.22 10.99
N LEU A 188 -20.28 9.71 12.20
CA LEU A 188 -20.97 8.53 12.71
C LEU A 188 -22.41 8.81 13.17
N ASP A 189 -22.83 10.07 13.30
CA ASP A 189 -24.24 10.43 13.44
C ASP A 189 -25.00 10.31 12.11
N HIS A 190 -24.26 10.44 10.98
CA HIS A 190 -24.83 10.41 9.64
C HIS A 190 -24.59 9.09 8.89
N ALA A 191 -23.64 8.26 9.31
CA ALA A 191 -23.35 6.98 8.67
C ALA A 191 -22.94 5.91 9.69
N PRO A 192 -23.48 4.67 9.59
CA PRO A 192 -23.09 3.58 10.49
C PRO A 192 -21.64 3.11 10.28
N VAL A 193 -21.09 3.30 9.08
CA VAL A 193 -19.73 2.90 8.71
C VAL A 193 -19.02 4.08 8.03
N VAL A 194 -17.87 4.45 8.58
CA VAL A 194 -16.97 5.46 8.03
C VAL A 194 -15.61 4.82 7.75
N MET A 195 -15.11 4.91 6.53
CA MET A 195 -13.77 4.43 6.15
C MET A 195 -12.84 5.62 5.91
N VAL A 196 -11.73 5.63 6.62
CA VAL A 196 -10.70 6.66 6.47
C VAL A 196 -9.43 6.05 5.91
N LYS A 197 -8.98 6.54 4.74
CA LYS A 197 -7.69 6.17 4.15
C LYS A 197 -6.60 7.09 4.68
N LEU A 198 -5.53 6.50 5.16
CA LEU A 198 -4.36 7.22 5.67
C LEU A 198 -3.10 6.84 4.89
N SER A 199 -2.18 7.79 4.78
CA SER A 199 -0.84 7.51 4.26
C SER A 199 -0.12 6.46 5.11
N PRO A 200 0.63 5.52 4.52
CA PRO A 200 1.43 4.55 5.28
C PRO A 200 2.55 5.19 6.10
N MET A 201 2.81 6.48 5.92
CA MET A 201 3.79 7.23 6.73
C MET A 201 3.24 7.63 8.11
N LEU A 202 1.92 7.68 8.29
CA LEU A 202 1.30 8.03 9.57
C LEU A 202 1.51 6.92 10.62
N ASP A 203 1.62 7.32 11.89
CA ASP A 203 1.68 6.38 12.99
C ASP A 203 0.27 5.86 13.32
N ILE A 204 0.10 4.53 13.16
CA ILE A 204 -1.18 3.87 13.44
C ILE A 204 -1.55 4.00 14.92
N GLN A 205 -0.57 3.91 15.84
CA GLN A 205 -0.84 4.02 17.27
C GLN A 205 -1.30 5.42 17.66
N ASP A 206 -0.68 6.46 17.08
CA ASP A 206 -1.11 7.82 17.30
C ASP A 206 -2.54 8.03 16.78
N SER A 207 -2.84 7.50 15.59
CA SER A 207 -4.18 7.57 15.01
C SER A 207 -5.23 6.87 15.89
N LEU A 208 -4.92 5.69 16.44
CA LEU A 208 -5.81 4.94 17.33
C LEU A 208 -6.01 5.58 18.70
N ARG A 209 -5.05 6.38 19.19
CA ARG A 209 -5.24 7.18 20.42
C ARG A 209 -6.21 8.35 20.22
N ARG A 210 -6.25 8.92 19.01
CA ARG A 210 -7.07 10.09 18.66
C ARG A 210 -8.47 9.72 18.19
N LEU A 211 -8.59 8.60 17.47
CA LEU A 211 -9.88 8.13 16.93
C LEU A 211 -10.49 7.08 17.85
N ARG A 212 -11.68 7.40 18.38
CA ARG A 212 -12.35 6.61 19.44
C ARG A 212 -13.18 5.43 18.92
N HIS A 213 -13.52 5.43 17.64
CA HIS A 213 -14.52 4.52 17.07
C HIS A 213 -13.92 3.54 16.07
N VAL A 214 -12.60 3.36 16.05
CA VAL A 214 -11.95 2.41 15.15
C VAL A 214 -12.28 0.99 15.56
N SER A 215 -12.87 0.23 14.65
CA SER A 215 -13.20 -1.20 14.79
C SER A 215 -12.20 -2.09 14.04
N GLU A 216 -11.72 -1.62 12.88
CA GLU A 216 -10.77 -2.37 12.05
C GLU A 216 -9.65 -1.47 11.53
N VAL A 217 -8.46 -2.06 11.44
CA VAL A 217 -7.26 -1.45 10.83
C VAL A 217 -6.81 -2.35 9.69
N HIS A 218 -6.84 -1.84 8.46
CA HIS A 218 -6.33 -2.55 7.29
C HIS A 218 -5.04 -1.91 6.82
N VAL A 219 -3.95 -2.65 6.85
CA VAL A 219 -2.67 -2.22 6.27
C VAL A 219 -2.50 -2.89 4.93
N VAL A 220 -2.55 -2.12 3.86
CA VAL A 220 -2.51 -2.63 2.49
C VAL A 220 -1.12 -2.44 1.89
N SER A 221 -0.50 -3.54 1.52
CA SER A 221 0.74 -3.56 0.74
C SER A 221 0.51 -4.16 -0.64
N VAL A 222 1.27 -3.68 -1.63
CA VAL A 222 1.31 -4.20 -2.99
C VAL A 222 2.74 -4.60 -3.28
N CYS A 223 2.96 -5.86 -3.64
CA CYS A 223 4.31 -6.42 -3.90
C CYS A 223 5.30 -6.13 -2.76
N GLY A 224 4.84 -6.23 -1.49
CA GLY A 224 5.67 -6.03 -0.30
C GLY A 224 5.93 -4.57 0.08
N GLU A 225 5.32 -3.58 -0.58
CA GLU A 225 5.40 -2.17 -0.23
C GLU A 225 4.06 -1.66 0.33
N CYS A 226 4.06 -1.11 1.56
CA CYS A 226 2.86 -0.52 2.15
C CYS A 226 2.41 0.70 1.34
N LYS A 227 1.17 0.67 0.85
CA LYS A 227 0.56 1.73 0.03
C LYS A 227 -0.38 2.61 0.81
N GLU A 228 -1.18 2.03 1.70
CA GLU A 228 -2.20 2.76 2.47
C GLU A 228 -2.54 2.03 3.77
N VAL A 229 -3.13 2.76 4.69
CA VAL A 229 -3.78 2.25 5.91
C VAL A 229 -5.23 2.69 5.86
N LEU A 230 -6.17 1.73 6.02
CA LEU A 230 -7.59 2.04 6.12
C LEU A 230 -8.04 1.84 7.56
N LEU A 231 -8.73 2.81 8.10
CA LEU A 231 -9.39 2.72 9.40
C LEU A 231 -10.90 2.65 9.18
N VAL A 232 -11.53 1.61 9.68
CA VAL A 232 -12.99 1.47 9.67
C VAL A 232 -13.51 1.93 11.03
N LEU A 233 -14.37 2.94 11.02
CA LEU A 233 -14.99 3.49 12.22
C LEU A 233 -16.46 3.06 12.26
N CYS A 234 -16.92 2.59 13.44
CA CYS A 234 -18.32 2.34 13.74
C CYS A 234 -18.57 2.57 15.24
N ARG A 235 -19.84 2.83 15.62
CA ARG A 235 -20.17 3.09 17.05
C ARG A 235 -20.14 1.83 17.92
N GLU A 236 -20.17 0.64 17.32
CA GLU A 236 -20.07 -0.59 18.07
C GLU A 236 -18.67 -0.74 18.67
N LYS A 237 -18.63 -0.93 19.99
CA LYS A 237 -17.36 -1.12 20.73
C LYS A 237 -16.97 -2.59 20.67
N ASN A 238 -16.17 -2.95 19.69
CA ASN A 238 -15.49 -4.24 19.62
C ASN A 238 -13.98 -4.07 19.84
N SER A 239 -13.28 -5.15 20.11
CA SER A 239 -11.81 -5.16 20.03
C SER A 239 -11.37 -4.82 18.62
N ILE A 240 -10.34 -3.98 18.48
CA ILE A 240 -9.81 -3.59 17.17
C ILE A 240 -9.21 -4.83 16.50
N LYS A 241 -9.67 -5.11 15.26
CA LYS A 241 -9.10 -6.15 14.42
C LYS A 241 -8.09 -5.58 13.44
N TYR A 242 -6.97 -6.27 13.27
CA TYR A 242 -5.92 -5.89 12.32
C TYR A 242 -5.93 -6.84 11.14
N TYR A 243 -6.06 -6.28 9.95
CA TYR A 243 -5.97 -6.98 8.68
C TYR A 243 -4.71 -6.51 7.94
N CYS A 244 -3.78 -7.43 7.74
CA CYS A 244 -2.52 -7.17 7.04
C CYS A 244 -2.60 -7.78 5.65
N ILE A 245 -2.72 -6.91 4.65
CA ILE A 245 -2.98 -7.29 3.27
C ILE A 245 -1.70 -7.18 2.47
N ASN A 246 -1.40 -8.20 1.67
CA ASN A 246 -0.34 -8.13 0.67
C ASN A 246 -0.91 -8.56 -0.69
N ILE A 247 -1.05 -7.61 -1.61
CA ILE A 247 -1.55 -7.83 -2.96
C ILE A 247 -0.34 -8.10 -3.86
N THR A 248 -0.34 -9.27 -4.47
CA THR A 248 0.60 -9.69 -5.52
C THR A 248 -0.20 -10.05 -6.77
N THR A 249 -0.05 -11.23 -7.33
CA THR A 249 -1.00 -11.83 -8.28
C THR A 249 -2.31 -12.24 -7.58
N GLU A 250 -2.22 -12.51 -6.27
CA GLU A 250 -3.33 -12.86 -5.40
C GLU A 250 -3.33 -11.95 -4.16
N VAL A 251 -4.46 -11.90 -3.45
CA VAL A 251 -4.61 -11.14 -2.22
C VAL A 251 -4.35 -12.08 -1.03
N HIS A 252 -3.26 -11.84 -0.33
CA HIS A 252 -2.92 -12.56 0.90
C HIS A 252 -3.31 -11.72 2.11
N THR A 253 -4.07 -12.31 3.03
CA THR A 253 -4.55 -11.65 4.25
C THR A 253 -4.08 -12.39 5.49
N TYR A 254 -3.45 -11.65 6.41
CA TYR A 254 -3.21 -12.11 7.77
C TYR A 254 -4.02 -11.25 8.74
N CYS A 255 -4.76 -11.90 9.66
CA CYS A 255 -5.59 -11.24 10.66
C CYS A 255 -5.01 -11.43 12.06
N ALA A 256 -5.03 -10.38 12.88
CA ALA A 256 -4.65 -10.44 14.29
C ALA A 256 -5.63 -9.63 15.14
N ASP A 257 -5.99 -10.18 16.29
CA ASP A 257 -6.91 -9.54 17.25
C ASP A 257 -6.14 -8.74 18.33
N ASN A 258 -4.83 -8.99 18.49
CA ASN A 258 -4.03 -8.36 19.54
C ASN A 258 -2.64 -7.99 19.05
N ARG A 259 -2.16 -6.80 19.44
CA ARG A 259 -0.81 -6.30 19.15
C ARG A 259 0.18 -6.54 20.30
N ASP A 260 -0.32 -6.57 21.54
CA ASP A 260 0.51 -6.57 22.75
C ASP A 260 0.91 -7.98 23.17
N MET A 261 1.32 -8.79 22.19
CA MET A 261 1.80 -10.15 22.44
C MET A 261 3.31 -10.18 22.68
N GLU A 262 3.69 -10.85 23.75
CA GLU A 262 5.10 -11.11 24.04
C GLU A 262 5.64 -12.13 23.03
N PRO A 263 6.77 -11.82 22.35
CA PRO A 263 7.34 -12.74 21.37
C PRO A 263 8.11 -13.89 22.05
N THR A 264 8.01 -15.07 21.51
CA THR A 264 8.94 -16.14 21.85
C THR A 264 10.28 -15.91 21.17
N ILE A 265 11.39 -15.94 21.93
CA ILE A 265 12.73 -15.67 21.41
C ILE A 265 13.48 -16.98 21.18
N ALA A 266 14.14 -17.10 20.03
CA ALA A 266 15.04 -18.20 19.73
C ALA A 266 16.45 -17.91 20.28
N PRO A 267 17.12 -18.87 20.92
CA PRO A 267 18.50 -18.70 21.38
C PRO A 267 19.48 -18.61 20.19
N LEU A 268 19.21 -19.32 19.11
CA LEU A 268 19.99 -19.36 17.88
C LEU A 268 19.09 -19.48 16.66
N PRO A 269 19.56 -19.09 15.47
CA PRO A 269 18.85 -19.36 14.21
C PRO A 269 18.68 -20.87 14.01
N GLU A 270 17.52 -21.27 13.52
CA GLU A 270 17.20 -22.64 13.11
C GLU A 270 17.35 -22.79 11.58
N ARG A 271 16.82 -23.87 11.02
CA ARG A 271 16.97 -24.19 9.60
C ARG A 271 16.35 -23.17 8.66
N PHE A 272 15.19 -22.59 9.04
CA PHE A 272 14.48 -21.64 8.21
C PHE A 272 14.45 -20.25 8.86
N LEU A 273 14.58 -19.23 8.02
CA LEU A 273 14.43 -17.83 8.36
C LEU A 273 13.15 -17.29 7.69
N TYR A 274 12.38 -16.52 8.46
CA TYR A 274 11.13 -15.92 8.00
C TYR A 274 11.16 -14.41 8.17
N GLU A 275 10.74 -13.70 7.13
CA GLU A 275 10.56 -12.25 7.15
C GLU A 275 9.09 -11.92 6.84
N PRO A 276 8.33 -11.36 7.79
CA PRO A 276 6.92 -11.04 7.60
C PRO A 276 6.68 -10.00 6.50
N ASN A 277 5.50 -10.01 5.90
CA ASN A 277 5.08 -8.99 4.95
C ASN A 277 5.14 -7.59 5.55
N ALA A 278 5.36 -6.60 4.69
CA ALA A 278 5.46 -5.20 5.10
C ALA A 278 4.19 -4.70 5.82
N SER A 279 3.01 -5.20 5.45
CA SER A 279 1.74 -4.88 6.10
C SER A 279 1.70 -5.32 7.57
N ILE A 280 2.20 -6.52 7.90
CA ILE A 280 2.29 -7.05 9.27
C ILE A 280 3.24 -6.18 10.12
N MET A 281 4.37 -5.82 9.52
CA MET A 281 5.38 -4.98 10.15
C MET A 281 4.83 -3.59 10.45
N LYS A 282 4.12 -2.99 9.49
CA LYS A 282 3.50 -1.67 9.65
C LYS A 282 2.35 -1.68 10.66
N ALA A 283 1.54 -2.75 10.68
CA ALA A 283 0.48 -2.93 11.65
C ALA A 283 1.02 -3.11 13.10
N GLY A 284 2.26 -3.59 13.23
CA GLY A 284 2.91 -3.86 14.53
C GLY A 284 2.39 -5.14 15.21
N VAL A 285 1.80 -6.06 14.46
CA VAL A 285 1.23 -7.32 14.97
C VAL A 285 2.15 -8.54 14.77
N GLN A 286 3.41 -8.32 14.38
CA GLN A 286 4.35 -9.37 14.05
C GLN A 286 4.63 -10.36 15.20
N ASN A 287 4.42 -9.97 16.45
CA ASN A 287 4.62 -10.87 17.60
C ASN A 287 3.56 -11.97 17.68
N ALA A 288 2.36 -11.74 17.15
CA ALA A 288 1.30 -12.76 17.09
C ALA A 288 1.72 -13.96 16.23
N LEU A 289 2.62 -13.77 15.25
CA LEU A 289 3.15 -14.86 14.43
C LEU A 289 3.84 -15.96 15.27
N CYS A 290 4.39 -15.62 16.45
CA CYS A 290 4.97 -16.62 17.33
C CYS A 290 3.92 -17.62 17.82
N GLN A 291 2.72 -17.16 18.13
CA GLN A 291 1.62 -18.03 18.56
C GLN A 291 0.98 -18.76 17.38
N ASP A 292 0.70 -18.03 16.29
CA ASP A 292 -0.09 -18.54 15.17
C ASP A 292 0.67 -19.57 14.33
N TYR A 293 1.99 -19.38 14.19
CA TYR A 293 2.87 -20.23 13.35
C TYR A 293 3.95 -20.98 14.12
N GLY A 294 4.07 -20.78 15.44
CA GLY A 294 5.09 -21.41 16.25
C GLY A 294 6.52 -20.91 16.00
N VAL A 295 6.67 -19.85 15.20
CA VAL A 295 7.98 -19.25 14.90
C VAL A 295 8.53 -18.46 16.08
N ARG A 296 9.86 -18.33 16.16
CA ARG A 296 10.54 -17.61 17.24
C ARG A 296 11.36 -16.45 16.67
N LYS A 297 11.35 -15.28 17.32
CA LYS A 297 12.16 -14.14 16.91
C LYS A 297 13.63 -14.36 17.24
N LEU A 298 14.51 -13.87 16.38
CA LEU A 298 15.96 -13.91 16.64
C LEU A 298 16.39 -12.88 17.71
N HIS A 299 15.63 -11.79 17.85
CA HIS A 299 15.85 -10.75 18.85
C HIS A 299 14.55 -9.95 19.04
N PRO A 300 14.23 -9.38 20.21
CA PRO A 300 13.01 -8.57 20.40
C PRO A 300 12.80 -7.48 19.35
N PHE A 301 13.88 -6.83 18.90
CA PHE A 301 13.86 -5.75 17.91
C PHE A 301 14.24 -6.17 16.48
N SER A 302 14.65 -7.43 16.27
CA SER A 302 14.87 -7.98 14.93
C SER A 302 13.55 -8.57 14.44
N HIS A 303 12.96 -8.02 13.42
CA HIS A 303 11.71 -8.54 12.87
C HIS A 303 11.97 -9.75 11.93
N LEU A 304 12.94 -10.60 12.30
CA LEU A 304 13.24 -11.87 11.67
C LEU A 304 12.87 -13.00 12.62
N PHE A 305 12.30 -14.04 12.06
CA PHE A 305 11.85 -15.21 12.78
C PHE A 305 12.56 -16.45 12.26
N THR A 306 12.63 -17.50 13.11
CA THR A 306 13.22 -18.77 12.74
C THR A 306 12.35 -19.94 13.20
N PHE A 307 12.46 -21.06 12.48
CA PHE A 307 11.80 -22.32 12.82
C PHE A 307 12.53 -23.51 12.19
N ALA A 308 12.41 -24.68 12.82
CA ALA A 308 13.08 -25.89 12.36
C ALA A 308 12.48 -26.46 11.06
N HIS A 309 11.19 -26.24 10.83
CA HIS A 309 10.43 -26.79 9.72
C HIS A 309 9.96 -25.67 8.77
N PHE A 310 9.79 -26.02 7.48
CA PHE A 310 9.21 -25.11 6.49
C PHE A 310 7.71 -24.93 6.72
N ILE A 311 7.26 -23.67 6.73
CA ILE A 311 5.85 -23.26 6.86
C ILE A 311 5.42 -22.70 5.51
N GLU A 312 4.53 -23.41 4.83
CA GLU A 312 4.10 -23.07 3.46
C GLU A 312 3.28 -21.78 3.42
N ASP A 313 2.35 -21.62 4.38
CA ASP A 313 1.41 -20.48 4.43
C ASP A 313 1.90 -19.33 5.33
N PHE A 314 3.21 -19.22 5.56
CA PHE A 314 3.73 -18.09 6.34
C PHE A 314 3.44 -16.76 5.63
N PRO A 315 2.86 -15.76 6.32
CA PRO A 315 2.48 -14.48 5.69
C PRO A 315 3.70 -13.57 5.49
N GLY A 316 4.62 -14.00 4.67
CA GLY A 316 5.90 -13.35 4.41
C GLY A 316 6.79 -14.12 3.46
N ARG A 317 8.09 -13.85 3.53
CA ARG A 317 9.11 -14.59 2.78
C ARG A 317 9.78 -15.63 3.67
N ALA A 318 10.00 -16.82 3.13
CA ALA A 318 10.71 -17.90 3.78
C ALA A 318 12.04 -18.15 3.08
N PHE A 319 13.09 -18.45 3.88
CA PHE A 319 14.43 -18.73 3.39
C PHE A 319 15.00 -19.94 4.12
N THR A 320 15.79 -20.74 3.43
CA THR A 320 16.66 -21.76 4.06
C THR A 320 17.98 -21.12 4.44
N ILE A 321 18.40 -21.23 5.69
CA ILE A 321 19.71 -20.77 6.14
C ILE A 321 20.74 -21.81 5.71
N GLU A 322 21.70 -21.40 4.87
CA GLU A 322 22.77 -22.25 4.37
C GLU A 322 24.02 -22.14 5.23
N ASP A 323 24.31 -20.92 5.76
CA ASP A 323 25.46 -20.67 6.60
C ASP A 323 25.25 -19.43 7.49
N SER A 324 26.04 -19.34 8.56
CA SER A 324 26.02 -18.21 9.50
C SER A 324 27.45 -17.76 9.80
N TYR A 325 27.68 -16.45 9.71
CA TYR A 325 28.99 -15.83 9.92
C TYR A 325 28.88 -14.80 11.04
N ASN A 326 29.71 -14.91 12.06
CA ASN A 326 29.86 -13.87 13.06
C ASN A 326 30.46 -12.61 12.41
N PHE A 327 30.07 -11.41 12.87
CA PHE A 327 30.60 -10.17 12.29
C PHE A 327 32.01 -9.84 12.77
N SER A 328 32.99 -10.75 12.46
CA SER A 328 34.40 -10.64 12.76
C SER A 328 35.24 -10.59 11.48
N LYS A 329 36.49 -10.12 11.59
CA LYS A 329 37.37 -10.00 10.41
C LYS A 329 37.59 -11.33 9.68
N ASN A 330 37.75 -12.42 10.41
CA ASN A 330 38.01 -13.74 9.83
C ASN A 330 36.77 -14.29 9.12
N GLU A 331 35.61 -14.17 9.74
CA GLU A 331 34.34 -14.65 9.18
C GLU A 331 33.90 -13.81 7.99
N ILE A 332 34.13 -12.48 8.01
CA ILE A 332 33.93 -11.65 6.84
C ILE A 332 34.80 -12.10 5.65
N LYS A 333 36.04 -12.50 5.90
CA LYS A 333 36.92 -12.97 4.84
C LYS A 333 36.43 -14.30 4.26
N ARG A 334 35.97 -15.24 5.12
CA ARG A 334 35.32 -16.50 4.70
C ARG A 334 34.07 -16.20 3.85
N LEU A 335 33.19 -15.30 4.29
CA LEU A 335 32.02 -14.89 3.52
C LEU A 335 32.39 -14.35 2.13
N GLN A 336 33.47 -13.55 2.03
CA GLN A 336 33.91 -12.97 0.74
C GLN A 336 34.47 -14.01 -0.23
N GLU A 337 34.96 -15.14 0.27
CA GLU A 337 35.40 -16.30 -0.53
C GLU A 337 34.18 -17.05 -1.09
N ASP A 338 33.09 -17.13 -0.30
CA ASP A 338 31.88 -17.89 -0.64
C ASP A 338 30.86 -17.08 -1.47
N VAL A 339 30.80 -15.76 -1.28
CA VAL A 339 29.74 -14.90 -1.83
C VAL A 339 30.35 -13.66 -2.51
N SER A 340 30.08 -13.50 -3.81
CA SER A 340 30.48 -12.30 -4.58
C SER A 340 29.31 -11.38 -4.92
N GLN A 341 28.07 -11.90 -4.88
CA GLN A 341 26.83 -11.20 -5.25
C GLN A 341 25.69 -11.70 -4.36
N CYS A 342 24.87 -10.78 -3.83
CA CYS A 342 23.70 -11.15 -3.02
C CYS A 342 22.68 -10.01 -2.89
N ASN A 343 21.47 -10.39 -2.52
CA ASN A 343 20.41 -9.49 -2.05
C ASN A 343 20.62 -9.27 -0.53
N LEU A 344 21.14 -8.09 -0.16
CA LEU A 344 21.49 -7.77 1.22
C LEU A 344 20.34 -7.09 1.94
N THR A 345 19.92 -7.65 3.08
CA THR A 345 18.90 -7.11 3.99
C THR A 345 19.49 -6.87 5.38
N VAL A 346 19.17 -5.74 5.98
CA VAL A 346 19.62 -5.33 7.32
C VAL A 346 18.42 -5.22 8.25
N ARG A 347 18.45 -5.94 9.39
CA ARG A 347 17.41 -5.90 10.43
C ARG A 347 18.06 -5.87 11.81
N ASN A 348 17.88 -4.79 12.57
CA ASN A 348 18.47 -4.60 13.89
C ASN A 348 20.01 -4.82 13.88
N PHE A 349 20.72 -4.08 13.07
CA PHE A 349 22.16 -4.20 12.89
C PHE A 349 22.83 -2.82 12.84
N PRO A 350 24.06 -2.64 13.40
CA PRO A 350 24.67 -1.33 13.57
C PRO A 350 25.31 -0.73 12.29
N SER A 351 24.88 -1.15 11.10
CA SER A 351 25.34 -0.62 9.82
C SER A 351 24.20 -0.59 8.81
N THR A 352 24.24 0.34 7.88
CA THR A 352 23.30 0.42 6.75
C THR A 352 23.63 -0.60 5.66
N VAL A 353 22.68 -0.88 4.77
CA VAL A 353 22.88 -1.72 3.58
C VAL A 353 24.06 -1.22 2.75
N ALA A 354 24.16 0.11 2.51
CA ALA A 354 25.21 0.71 1.69
C ALA A 354 26.61 0.53 2.32
N GLU A 355 26.73 0.76 3.63
CA GLU A 355 27.99 0.57 4.37
C GLU A 355 28.44 -0.89 4.37
N LEU A 356 27.52 -1.82 4.65
CA LEU A 356 27.82 -3.25 4.63
C LEU A 356 28.21 -3.73 3.25
N ARG A 357 27.49 -3.33 2.20
CA ARG A 357 27.80 -3.70 0.83
C ARG A 357 29.22 -3.26 0.43
N LYS A 358 29.60 -2.03 0.79
CA LYS A 358 30.97 -1.51 0.57
C LYS A 358 32.01 -2.31 1.38
N ARG A 359 31.73 -2.57 2.66
CA ARG A 359 32.64 -3.31 3.56
C ARG A 359 32.83 -4.76 3.14
N LEU A 360 31.76 -5.41 2.73
CA LEU A 360 31.75 -6.82 2.31
C LEU A 360 32.16 -6.99 0.84
N LYS A 361 32.28 -5.89 0.06
CA LYS A 361 32.62 -5.90 -1.38
C LYS A 361 31.67 -6.74 -2.24
N LEU A 362 30.37 -6.75 -1.89
CA LEU A 362 29.35 -7.56 -2.56
C LEU A 362 28.64 -6.76 -3.67
N ARG A 363 28.39 -7.42 -4.80
CA ARG A 363 27.52 -6.90 -5.86
C ARG A 363 26.06 -7.13 -5.50
N GLU A 364 25.15 -6.37 -6.09
CA GLU A 364 23.70 -6.53 -5.89
C GLU A 364 23.13 -7.60 -6.81
N GLY A 365 22.09 -8.35 -6.31
CA GLY A 365 21.34 -9.33 -7.06
C GLY A 365 21.84 -10.77 -6.88
N GLY A 366 21.43 -11.64 -7.81
CA GLY A 366 21.64 -13.08 -7.75
C GLY A 366 20.66 -13.82 -6.81
N ASP A 367 20.86 -15.13 -6.67
CA ASP A 367 19.94 -16.01 -5.91
C ASP A 367 20.30 -16.12 -4.42
N CYS A 368 21.43 -15.56 -4.02
CA CYS A 368 21.87 -15.51 -2.63
C CYS A 368 21.21 -14.34 -1.90
N TYR A 369 20.67 -14.60 -0.70
CA TYR A 369 20.19 -13.61 0.24
C TYR A 369 21.09 -13.56 1.47
N LEU A 370 21.46 -12.35 1.89
CA LEU A 370 22.30 -12.15 3.07
C LEU A 370 21.56 -11.26 4.06
N PHE A 371 21.23 -11.81 5.23
CA PHE A 371 20.57 -11.07 6.30
C PHE A 371 21.58 -10.70 7.39
N ALA A 372 21.77 -9.39 7.60
CA ALA A 372 22.55 -8.87 8.71
C ALA A 372 21.62 -8.57 9.88
N THR A 373 21.83 -9.21 11.02
CA THR A 373 20.97 -9.07 12.20
C THR A 373 21.74 -9.23 13.51
N THR A 374 21.10 -8.88 14.62
CA THR A 374 21.58 -9.11 15.98
C THR A 374 20.76 -10.24 16.59
N LEU A 375 21.40 -11.18 17.23
CA LEU A 375 20.78 -12.27 17.99
C LEU A 375 20.43 -11.84 19.43
N CYS A 376 19.67 -12.67 20.13
CA CYS A 376 19.20 -12.37 21.48
C CYS A 376 20.33 -12.18 22.53
N ASP A 377 21.50 -12.77 22.31
CA ASP A 377 22.71 -12.59 23.12
C ASP A 377 23.49 -11.30 22.79
N GLY A 378 23.01 -10.50 21.84
CA GLY A 378 23.68 -9.29 21.36
C GLY A 378 24.73 -9.52 20.28
N SER A 379 24.99 -10.75 19.87
CA SER A 379 25.94 -11.05 18.80
C SER A 379 25.42 -10.60 17.44
N HIS A 380 26.33 -10.04 16.62
CA HIS A 380 26.03 -9.60 15.27
C HIS A 380 26.39 -10.69 14.26
N VAL A 381 25.44 -11.12 13.46
CA VAL A 381 25.59 -12.22 12.51
C VAL A 381 25.16 -11.84 11.10
N LEU A 382 25.74 -12.52 10.12
CA LEU A 382 25.37 -12.49 8.73
C LEU A 382 24.87 -13.90 8.36
N LEU A 383 23.56 -14.01 8.03
CA LEU A 383 22.94 -15.28 7.65
C LEU A 383 22.90 -15.36 6.14
N ARG A 384 23.62 -16.33 5.56
CA ARG A 384 23.54 -16.65 4.14
C ARG A 384 22.35 -17.57 3.92
N CYS A 385 21.45 -17.14 3.04
CA CYS A 385 20.19 -17.82 2.83
C CYS A 385 19.90 -17.99 1.33
N LYS A 386 19.08 -19.00 1.04
CA LYS A 386 18.43 -19.18 -0.25
C LYS A 386 16.93 -19.11 -0.06
N GLN A 387 16.19 -18.51 -1.00
CA GLN A 387 14.74 -18.46 -0.92
C GLN A 387 14.18 -19.88 -0.89
N ALA A 388 13.34 -20.18 0.10
CA ALA A 388 12.64 -21.44 0.17
C ALA A 388 11.42 -21.38 -0.75
N LEU A 389 11.34 -22.28 -1.71
CA LEU A 389 10.23 -22.38 -2.65
C LEU A 389 9.17 -23.33 -2.08
N SER A 390 7.88 -22.98 -2.26
CA SER A 390 6.80 -23.94 -2.03
C SER A 390 6.88 -25.08 -3.03
N LYS A 391 6.37 -26.26 -2.69
CA LYS A 391 6.34 -27.42 -3.60
C LYS A 391 5.57 -27.14 -4.92
N GLN A 392 4.71 -26.12 -4.94
CA GLN A 392 3.99 -25.69 -6.15
C GLN A 392 4.87 -24.87 -7.09
N SER A 393 5.74 -23.99 -6.56
CA SER A 393 6.67 -23.21 -7.38
C SER A 393 7.81 -24.05 -7.97
N GLU A 394 8.24 -25.13 -7.30
CA GLU A 394 9.22 -26.07 -7.85
C GLU A 394 8.72 -26.84 -9.09
N LYS A 395 7.40 -27.04 -9.20
CA LYS A 395 6.79 -27.69 -10.36
C LYS A 395 6.68 -26.78 -11.57
N SER A 396 6.39 -25.48 -11.39
CA SER A 396 6.34 -24.49 -12.47
C SER A 396 7.73 -24.17 -13.03
N GLU A 397 8.76 -24.01 -12.18
CA GLU A 397 10.14 -23.78 -12.66
C GLU A 397 10.74 -24.99 -13.41
N LYS A 398 10.30 -26.21 -13.08
CA LYS A 398 10.74 -27.42 -13.82
C LYS A 398 10.04 -27.57 -15.15
N SER A 399 8.82 -27.06 -15.32
CA SER A 399 8.13 -27.06 -16.62
C SER A 399 8.67 -26.01 -17.58
N GLU A 400 9.06 -24.82 -17.09
CA GLU A 400 9.66 -23.76 -17.93
C GLU A 400 11.12 -24.04 -18.35
N LYS A 401 11.84 -24.91 -17.65
CA LYS A 401 13.21 -25.33 -18.03
C LYS A 401 13.24 -26.55 -18.93
N SER A 402 12.07 -27.13 -19.26
CA SER A 402 11.93 -28.29 -20.12
C SER A 402 11.30 -27.99 -21.49
N GLU A 403 11.00 -26.73 -21.77
CA GLU A 403 10.69 -26.16 -23.08
C GLU A 403 11.90 -25.35 -23.60
#